data_40def4f2ec5df11db9b3d44334eb84d5
#
_entry.id   40def4f2ec5df11db9b3d44334eb84d5
#
_cell.length_a   1.000
_cell.length_b   1.000
_cell.length_c   1.000
_cell.angle_alpha   90.00
_cell.angle_beta   90.00
_cell.angle_gamma   90.00
#
_symmetry.space_group_name_H-M   'P 1'
#
loop_
_entity.id
_entity.type
_entity.pdbx_description
1 polymer ?
#
loop_
_entity_poly.entity_id
_entity_poly.type
_entity_poly.pdbx_seq_one_letter_code
_entity_poly.pdbx_strand_id
1 'polypeptide(L)'
;MNNISPQAYVDPKAKIGNNVTIYPFAYIEGDVEIGDDCVIYPYVSIMNGTRLGRGNKVYQNTVLGAEPQDFNYKGEITTLEIGDENIIRENVVINRATYATGKTHIGNRNFLMEGVHISHDTDVHDYCVFGYGTKIAGDCEIHSGI
;
A
#
# COMPACT_ATOMS: atom_id res chain seq x y z
N MET A 1 17.87 12.90 -1.61
CA MET A 1 18.69 11.77 -2.13
C MET A 1 18.10 10.47 -1.67
N ASN A 2 17.96 9.54 -2.58
CA ASN A 2 17.37 8.24 -2.26
C ASN A 2 18.43 7.23 -1.83
N ASN A 3 18.02 6.31 -0.96
CA ASN A 3 18.85 5.22 -0.50
C ASN A 3 18.18 3.90 -0.89
N ILE A 4 18.40 3.50 -2.15
CA ILE A 4 17.78 2.31 -2.72
C ILE A 4 18.80 1.21 -2.80
N SER A 5 18.54 0.07 -2.14
CA SER A 5 19.45 -1.07 -2.18
C SER A 5 19.58 -1.61 -3.60
N PRO A 6 20.79 -1.93 -4.06
CA PRO A 6 20.95 -2.57 -5.36
C PRO A 6 20.34 -3.98 -5.42
N GLN A 7 20.02 -4.58 -4.28
CA GLN A 7 19.35 -5.88 -4.22
C GLN A 7 17.84 -5.77 -4.20
N ALA A 8 17.28 -4.57 -4.20
CA ALA A 8 15.86 -4.37 -4.41
C ALA A 8 15.56 -4.38 -5.90
N TYR A 9 14.40 -4.92 -6.28
CA TYR A 9 13.92 -4.74 -7.63
C TYR A 9 13.00 -3.52 -7.67
N VAL A 10 13.39 -2.52 -8.42
CA VAL A 10 12.54 -1.34 -8.66
C VAL A 10 12.45 -1.16 -10.15
N ASP A 11 11.24 -1.33 -10.69
CA ASP A 11 11.03 -1.17 -12.13
C ASP A 11 11.41 0.27 -12.53
N PRO A 12 12.14 0.46 -13.64
CA PRO A 12 12.54 1.80 -14.09
C PRO A 12 11.39 2.77 -14.32
N LYS A 13 10.19 2.27 -14.55
CA LYS A 13 9.00 3.11 -14.77
C LYS A 13 8.40 3.61 -13.46
N ALA A 14 8.74 3.02 -12.32
CA ALA A 14 8.21 3.45 -11.05
C ALA A 14 8.65 4.89 -10.74
N LYS A 15 7.72 5.67 -10.20
CA LYS A 15 8.01 7.06 -9.84
C LYS A 15 8.33 7.13 -8.36
N ILE A 16 9.60 7.34 -8.06
CA ILE A 16 10.09 7.39 -6.69
C ILE A 16 10.41 8.85 -6.34
N GLY A 17 9.87 9.34 -5.25
CA GLY A 17 10.11 10.70 -4.77
C GLY A 17 11.51 10.87 -4.22
N ASN A 18 11.69 11.85 -3.33
CA ASN A 18 12.96 12.20 -2.72
C ASN A 18 13.07 11.62 -1.32
N ASN A 19 14.31 11.33 -0.91
CA ASN A 19 14.62 10.84 0.43
C ASN A 19 13.86 9.55 0.76
N VAL A 20 13.73 8.66 -0.22
CA VAL A 20 13.08 7.36 -0.06
C VAL A 20 14.14 6.31 0.24
N THR A 21 13.89 5.47 1.23
CA THR A 21 14.74 4.35 1.57
C THR A 21 14.05 3.05 1.17
N ILE A 22 14.72 2.24 0.37
CA ILE A 22 14.22 0.93 -0.06
C ILE A 22 15.27 -0.11 0.27
N TYR A 23 14.90 -1.02 1.17
CA TYR A 23 15.79 -2.07 1.66
C TYR A 23 15.91 -3.23 0.67
N PRO A 24 16.89 -4.12 0.88
CA PRO A 24 17.09 -5.28 -0.01
C PRO A 24 15.85 -6.14 -0.12
N PHE A 25 15.66 -6.71 -1.32
CA PHE A 25 14.61 -7.69 -1.63
C PHE A 25 13.18 -7.13 -1.63
N ALA A 26 13.03 -5.83 -1.61
CA ALA A 26 11.75 -5.21 -1.94
C ALA A 26 11.48 -5.38 -3.44
N TYR A 27 10.21 -5.48 -3.81
CA TYR A 27 9.79 -5.68 -5.20
C TYR A 27 8.75 -4.61 -5.56
N ILE A 28 9.12 -3.72 -6.49
CA ILE A 28 8.27 -2.57 -6.84
C ILE A 28 8.03 -2.58 -8.35
N GLU A 29 6.76 -2.69 -8.74
CA GLU A 29 6.37 -2.74 -10.13
C GLU A 29 6.33 -1.36 -10.79
N GLY A 30 6.12 -1.31 -12.11
CA GLY A 30 6.33 -0.10 -12.90
C GLY A 30 5.25 0.96 -12.75
N ASP A 31 3.98 0.54 -12.61
CA ASP A 31 2.87 1.48 -12.43
C ASP A 31 2.65 1.79 -10.95
N VAL A 32 3.71 2.26 -10.30
CA VAL A 32 3.75 2.55 -8.86
C VAL A 32 4.30 3.96 -8.67
N GLU A 33 3.70 4.70 -7.73
CA GLU A 33 4.24 6.00 -7.29
C GLU A 33 4.48 5.94 -5.79
N ILE A 34 5.67 6.35 -5.36
CA ILE A 34 6.06 6.42 -3.95
C ILE A 34 6.48 7.84 -3.66
N GLY A 35 5.79 8.48 -2.71
CA GLY A 35 6.08 9.86 -2.31
C GLY A 35 7.35 9.99 -1.48
N ASP A 36 7.67 11.24 -1.14
CA ASP A 36 8.88 11.59 -0.42
C ASP A 36 8.92 10.96 0.98
N ASP A 37 10.12 10.75 1.49
CA ASP A 37 10.35 10.36 2.89
C ASP A 37 9.76 9.01 3.28
N CYS A 38 9.47 8.15 2.32
CA CYS A 38 8.97 6.81 2.60
C CYS A 38 10.10 5.84 2.93
N VAL A 39 9.79 4.84 3.76
CA VAL A 39 10.71 3.75 4.08
C VAL A 39 10.03 2.44 3.72
N ILE A 40 10.65 1.69 2.84
CA ILE A 40 10.16 0.39 2.36
C ILE A 40 11.12 -0.68 2.84
N TYR A 41 10.67 -1.53 3.74
CA TYR A 41 11.49 -2.55 4.39
C TYR A 41 11.65 -3.79 3.51
N PRO A 42 12.54 -4.73 3.90
CA PRO A 42 12.80 -5.91 3.06
C PRO A 42 11.54 -6.74 2.78
N TYR A 43 11.51 -7.35 1.61
CA TYR A 43 10.44 -8.27 1.18
C TYR A 43 9.06 -7.63 1.05
N VAL A 44 8.99 -6.32 1.00
CA VAL A 44 7.73 -5.62 0.67
C VAL A 44 7.50 -5.74 -0.84
N SER A 45 6.26 -6.02 -1.23
CA SER A 45 5.84 -6.03 -2.63
C SER A 45 4.85 -4.88 -2.86
N ILE A 46 5.18 -3.99 -3.78
CA ILE A 46 4.29 -2.90 -4.17
C ILE A 46 3.91 -3.12 -5.63
N MET A 47 2.65 -3.44 -5.84
CA MET A 47 2.16 -3.92 -7.13
C MET A 47 1.57 -2.78 -7.95
N ASN A 48 1.42 -3.01 -9.25
CA ASN A 48 0.86 -2.02 -10.18
C ASN A 48 -0.46 -1.43 -9.69
N GLY A 49 -0.61 -0.12 -9.87
CA GLY A 49 -1.79 0.61 -9.46
C GLY A 49 -1.67 1.27 -8.10
N THR A 50 -0.58 1.06 -7.37
CA THR A 50 -0.39 1.62 -6.03
C THR A 50 0.16 3.05 -6.11
N ARG A 51 -0.50 3.94 -5.38
CA ARG A 51 -0.08 5.34 -5.19
C ARG A 51 0.15 5.58 -3.72
N LEU A 52 1.40 5.65 -3.32
CA LEU A 52 1.79 5.82 -1.91
C LEU A 52 2.23 7.27 -1.70
N GLY A 53 1.58 7.96 -0.77
CA GLY A 53 1.93 9.34 -0.43
C GLY A 53 3.26 9.44 0.29
N ARG A 54 3.48 10.55 1.01
CA ARG A 54 4.75 10.82 1.66
C ARG A 54 4.80 10.30 3.09
N GLY A 55 6.00 10.06 3.58
CA GLY A 55 6.23 9.76 4.98
C GLY A 55 5.70 8.42 5.47
N ASN A 56 5.37 7.51 4.58
CA ASN A 56 4.84 6.19 4.96
C ASN A 56 5.98 5.22 5.28
N LYS A 57 5.75 4.35 6.25
CA LYS A 57 6.65 3.23 6.56
C LYS A 57 5.92 1.92 6.30
N VAL A 58 6.50 1.09 5.46
CA VAL A 58 5.91 -0.19 5.04
C VAL A 58 6.86 -1.32 5.43
N TYR A 59 6.42 -2.16 6.36
CA TYR A 59 7.26 -3.17 6.99
C TYR A 59 7.23 -4.50 6.25
N GLN A 60 8.12 -5.40 6.65
CA GLN A 60 8.48 -6.64 5.95
C GLN A 60 7.27 -7.49 5.57
N ASN A 61 7.34 -8.07 4.39
CA ASN A 61 6.36 -9.02 3.82
C ASN A 61 4.99 -8.42 3.53
N THR A 62 4.83 -7.12 3.62
CA THR A 62 3.58 -6.44 3.30
C THR A 62 3.40 -6.38 1.78
N VAL A 63 2.16 -6.55 1.33
CA VAL A 63 1.80 -6.46 -0.09
C VAL A 63 0.80 -5.32 -0.27
N LEU A 64 1.19 -4.32 -1.03
CA LEU A 64 0.33 -3.19 -1.38
C LEU A 64 -0.09 -3.32 -2.85
N GLY A 65 -1.38 -3.18 -3.11
CA GLY A 65 -1.90 -3.23 -4.47
C GLY A 65 -2.08 -4.64 -5.01
N ALA A 66 -2.22 -5.63 -4.14
CA ALA A 66 -2.52 -6.99 -4.58
C ALA A 66 -3.82 -7.03 -5.38
N GLU A 67 -3.92 -7.97 -6.31
CA GLU A 67 -5.15 -8.17 -7.06
C GLU A 67 -6.34 -8.36 -6.13
N PRO A 68 -7.50 -7.76 -6.45
CA PRO A 68 -8.68 -7.92 -5.61
C PRO A 68 -9.13 -9.37 -5.58
N GLN A 69 -9.52 -9.83 -4.40
CA GLN A 69 -10.07 -11.17 -4.21
C GLN A 69 -11.58 -11.10 -4.41
N ASP A 70 -11.99 -10.81 -5.62
CA ASP A 70 -13.38 -10.57 -5.99
C ASP A 70 -13.65 -11.28 -7.33
N PHE A 71 -14.71 -12.09 -7.36
CA PHE A 71 -15.09 -12.80 -8.59
C PHE A 71 -15.44 -11.85 -9.74
N ASN A 72 -15.79 -10.61 -9.44
CA ASN A 72 -16.13 -9.62 -10.47
C ASN A 72 -14.90 -8.99 -11.14
N TYR A 73 -13.70 -9.23 -10.61
CA TYR A 73 -12.49 -8.69 -11.20
C TYR A 73 -12.18 -9.40 -12.53
N LYS A 74 -12.01 -8.60 -13.58
CA LYS A 74 -11.79 -9.12 -14.94
C LYS A 74 -10.41 -8.73 -15.49
N GLY A 75 -9.49 -8.30 -14.64
CA GLY A 75 -8.17 -7.87 -15.08
C GLY A 75 -8.07 -6.39 -15.38
N GLU A 76 -9.03 -5.59 -14.94
CA GLU A 76 -9.02 -4.14 -15.17
C GLU A 76 -7.81 -3.48 -14.52
N ILE A 77 -7.40 -2.34 -15.08
CA ILE A 77 -6.37 -1.50 -14.46
C ILE A 77 -7.06 -0.69 -13.36
N THR A 78 -6.74 -1.01 -12.12
CA THR A 78 -7.36 -0.39 -10.95
C THR A 78 -6.29 0.15 -10.00
N THR A 79 -6.70 0.93 -9.00
CA THR A 79 -5.75 1.61 -8.13
C THR A 79 -5.98 1.32 -6.65
N LEU A 80 -4.89 1.48 -5.90
CA LEU A 80 -4.87 1.63 -4.45
C LEU A 80 -4.19 2.96 -4.16
N GLU A 81 -4.90 3.86 -3.48
CA GLU A 81 -4.34 5.16 -3.10
C GLU A 81 -4.16 5.21 -1.60
N ILE A 82 -2.94 5.45 -1.17
CA ILE A 82 -2.57 5.55 0.24
C ILE A 82 -2.04 6.97 0.45
N GLY A 83 -2.59 7.67 1.45
CA GLY A 83 -2.17 9.02 1.79
C GLY A 83 -0.82 9.06 2.49
N ASP A 84 -0.72 9.94 3.50
CA ASP A 84 0.57 10.29 4.10
C ASP A 84 0.72 9.75 5.52
N GLU A 85 1.97 9.48 5.89
CA GLU A 85 2.39 9.22 7.26
C GLU A 85 1.68 8.05 7.92
N ASN A 86 1.36 7.03 7.15
CA ASN A 86 0.82 5.79 7.67
C ASN A 86 1.96 4.87 8.11
N ILE A 87 1.70 4.08 9.13
CA ILE A 87 2.59 3.00 9.55
C ILE A 87 1.89 1.70 9.23
N ILE A 88 2.47 0.95 8.30
CA ILE A 88 1.91 -0.32 7.82
C ILE A 88 2.89 -1.41 8.21
N ARG A 89 2.51 -2.18 9.22
CA ARG A 89 3.40 -3.18 9.82
C ARG A 89 3.48 -4.45 8.97
N GLU A 90 4.13 -5.46 9.50
CA GLU A 90 4.47 -6.69 8.81
C GLU A 90 3.25 -7.49 8.35
N ASN A 91 3.38 -8.15 7.21
CA ASN A 91 2.38 -9.10 6.70
C ASN A 91 0.99 -8.49 6.49
N VAL A 92 0.94 -7.22 6.20
CA VAL A 92 -0.30 -6.53 5.84
C VAL A 92 -0.57 -6.75 4.35
N VAL A 93 -1.83 -6.97 3.98
CA VAL A 93 -2.23 -7.05 2.59
C VAL A 93 -3.34 -6.04 2.33
N ILE A 94 -3.13 -5.18 1.34
CA ILE A 94 -4.14 -4.21 0.91
C ILE A 94 -4.38 -4.43 -0.59
N ASN A 95 -5.61 -4.81 -0.94
CA ASN A 95 -5.97 -5.06 -2.34
C ASN A 95 -6.29 -3.76 -3.07
N ARG A 96 -5.93 -3.68 -4.36
CA ARG A 96 -6.42 -2.59 -5.20
C ARG A 96 -7.89 -2.83 -5.56
N ALA A 97 -8.53 -1.85 -6.18
CA ALA A 97 -9.95 -1.91 -6.49
C ALA A 97 -10.30 -2.96 -7.55
N THR A 98 -11.56 -3.37 -7.56
CA THR A 98 -12.08 -4.30 -8.55
C THR A 98 -12.38 -3.61 -9.88
N TYR A 99 -13.02 -2.43 -9.83
CA TYR A 99 -13.49 -1.75 -11.03
C TYR A 99 -12.62 -0.54 -11.35
N ALA A 100 -12.41 -0.30 -12.64
CA ALA A 100 -11.57 0.81 -13.11
C ALA A 100 -12.08 2.18 -12.70
N THR A 101 -13.38 2.29 -12.40
CA THR A 101 -14.01 3.55 -11.97
C THR A 101 -13.86 3.82 -10.48
N GLY A 102 -13.34 2.86 -9.72
CA GLY A 102 -13.19 2.96 -8.27
C GLY A 102 -11.75 2.84 -7.83
N LYS A 103 -11.56 2.92 -6.53
CA LYS A 103 -10.25 2.74 -5.90
C LYS A 103 -10.41 2.19 -4.50
N THR A 104 -9.37 1.52 -4.02
CA THR A 104 -9.19 1.28 -2.59
C THR A 104 -8.44 2.48 -2.04
N HIS A 105 -8.90 3.03 -0.93
CA HIS A 105 -8.32 4.27 -0.40
C HIS A 105 -7.98 4.13 1.08
N ILE A 106 -6.76 4.53 1.41
CA ILE A 106 -6.28 4.67 2.79
C ILE A 106 -5.87 6.12 2.96
N GLY A 107 -6.43 6.79 3.96
CA GLY A 107 -6.12 8.20 4.22
C GLY A 107 -4.76 8.40 4.88
N ASN A 108 -4.71 9.24 5.92
CA ASN A 108 -3.46 9.69 6.52
C ASN A 108 -3.34 9.24 7.97
N ARG A 109 -2.11 9.04 8.44
CA ARG A 109 -1.76 8.81 9.84
C ARG A 109 -2.51 7.62 10.46
N ASN A 110 -2.69 6.58 9.69
CA ASN A 110 -3.26 5.33 10.16
C ASN A 110 -2.15 4.40 10.64
N PHE A 111 -2.48 3.55 11.60
CA PHE A 111 -1.58 2.53 12.10
C PHE A 111 -2.22 1.17 11.85
N LEU A 112 -1.63 0.41 10.93
CA LEU A 112 -2.07 -0.94 10.58
C LEU A 112 -1.09 -1.92 11.19
N MET A 113 -1.53 -2.65 12.20
CA MET A 113 -0.67 -3.60 12.89
C MET A 113 -0.50 -4.87 12.07
N GLU A 114 0.35 -5.77 12.56
CA GLU A 114 0.75 -6.98 11.86
C GLU A 114 -0.48 -7.81 11.42
N GLY A 115 -0.43 -8.29 10.18
CA GLY A 115 -1.44 -9.20 9.63
C GLY A 115 -2.79 -8.57 9.28
N VAL A 116 -2.90 -7.24 9.29
CA VAL A 116 -4.14 -6.56 8.90
C VAL A 116 -4.40 -6.76 7.41
N HIS A 117 -5.66 -6.99 7.05
CA HIS A 117 -6.09 -7.09 5.66
C HIS A 117 -7.15 -6.04 5.37
N ILE A 118 -6.90 -5.21 4.37
CA ILE A 118 -7.88 -4.27 3.84
C ILE A 118 -8.25 -4.75 2.44
N SER A 119 -9.51 -5.12 2.26
CA SER A 119 -9.98 -5.67 0.98
C SER A 119 -10.29 -4.55 -0.02
N HIS A 120 -10.55 -4.97 -1.25
CA HIS A 120 -10.80 -4.11 -2.40
C HIS A 120 -11.92 -3.11 -2.16
N ASP A 121 -11.79 -1.93 -2.76
CA ASP A 121 -12.84 -0.90 -2.78
C ASP A 121 -13.26 -0.38 -1.39
N THR A 122 -12.43 -0.60 -0.38
CA THR A 122 -12.64 -0.08 0.97
C THR A 122 -12.05 1.32 1.07
N ASP A 123 -12.73 2.18 1.81
CA ASP A 123 -12.31 3.56 2.06
C ASP A 123 -12.00 3.73 3.54
N VAL A 124 -10.73 3.88 3.87
CA VAL A 124 -10.26 4.15 5.24
C VAL A 124 -9.87 5.61 5.33
N HIS A 125 -10.44 6.32 6.30
CA HIS A 125 -10.15 7.73 6.50
C HIS A 125 -8.84 7.92 7.28
N ASP A 126 -8.81 8.81 8.27
CA ASP A 126 -7.56 9.20 8.93
C ASP A 126 -7.53 8.81 10.40
N TYR A 127 -6.33 8.70 10.96
CA TYR A 127 -6.10 8.46 12.38
C TYR A 127 -6.78 7.19 12.91
N CYS A 128 -6.84 6.15 12.12
CA CYS A 128 -7.39 4.86 12.54
C CYS A 128 -6.27 3.95 13.06
N VAL A 129 -6.61 3.08 14.02
CA VAL A 129 -5.72 2.05 14.50
C VAL A 129 -6.39 0.70 14.29
N PHE A 130 -5.73 -0.17 13.53
CA PHE A 130 -6.21 -1.51 13.28
C PHE A 130 -5.36 -2.48 14.09
N GLY A 131 -5.97 -3.17 15.05
CA GLY A 131 -5.28 -4.19 15.83
C GLY A 131 -4.77 -5.33 14.95
N TYR A 132 -3.74 -6.03 15.41
CA TYR A 132 -3.14 -7.08 14.59
C TYR A 132 -4.20 -8.14 14.22
N GLY A 133 -4.08 -8.63 12.98
CA GLY A 133 -4.99 -9.63 12.43
C GLY A 133 -6.38 -9.11 12.06
N THR A 134 -6.65 -7.82 12.14
CA THR A 134 -7.94 -7.26 11.72
C THR A 134 -8.15 -7.51 10.22
N LYS A 135 -9.34 -8.00 9.86
CA LYS A 135 -9.71 -8.28 8.47
C LYS A 135 -10.91 -7.42 8.10
N ILE A 136 -10.75 -6.55 7.12
CA ILE A 136 -11.80 -5.68 6.62
C ILE A 136 -12.26 -6.19 5.25
N ALA A 137 -13.55 -6.51 5.15
CA ALA A 137 -14.14 -6.98 3.90
C ALA A 137 -14.17 -5.88 2.84
N GLY A 138 -14.46 -6.24 1.60
CA GLY A 138 -14.58 -5.28 0.50
C GLY A 138 -15.73 -4.31 0.68
N ASP A 139 -15.63 -3.16 0.02
CA ASP A 139 -16.68 -2.15 -0.03
C ASP A 139 -17.08 -1.58 1.35
N CYS A 140 -16.15 -1.60 2.30
CA CYS A 140 -16.36 -1.00 3.62
C CYS A 140 -15.90 0.45 3.65
N GLU A 141 -16.43 1.20 4.61
CA GLU A 141 -15.93 2.54 4.90
C GLU A 141 -15.61 2.62 6.39
N ILE A 142 -14.37 3.03 6.70
CA ILE A 142 -13.89 3.19 8.08
C ILE A 142 -13.64 4.67 8.32
N HIS A 143 -14.44 5.26 9.18
CA HIS A 143 -14.33 6.68 9.48
C HIS A 143 -13.13 6.99 10.35
N SER A 144 -12.75 8.28 10.39
CA SER A 144 -11.58 8.71 11.14
C SER A 144 -11.66 8.41 12.62
N GLY A 145 -10.51 8.11 13.24
CA GLY A 145 -10.40 7.94 14.66
C GLY A 145 -10.90 6.60 15.20
N ILE A 146 -11.10 5.63 14.32
CA ILE A 146 -11.54 4.29 14.72
C ILE A 146 -10.35 3.43 15.12
#